data_4f789c46f621d581e6020fdc9a023866
#
_entry.id   4f789c46f621d581e6020fdc9a023866
#
_cell.length_a   1.000
_cell.length_b   1.000
_cell.length_c   1.000
_cell.angle_alpha   90.00
_cell.angle_beta   90.00
_cell.angle_gamma   90.00
#
_symmetry.space_group_name_H-M   'P 1'
#
loop_
_entity.id
_entity.type
_entity.pdbx_description
1 polymer ?
#
loop_
_entity_poly.entity_id
_entity_poly.type
_entity_poly.pdbx_seq_one_letter_code
_entity_poly.pdbx_strand_id
1 'polypeptide(L)'
;TPTSADDGSFSFTNVPYGDWVLKELESPEGFILSDEVIPVTVEEDGQVVEISLANERVYGDLRLTKVDKDYPDNKLTGAEFEVYRDTNGNKELDEGDELLGKLEETSTGIYEMSHILYGGVFVRETKAPEGFLLDENAYYVEITENGKIYEVENEAGIGFTNMAQTRSLRIG
;
A
#
# COMPACT_ATOMS: atom_id res chain seq x y z
N THR A 1 2.51 20.74 24.13
CA THR A 1 2.11 19.50 23.44
C THR A 1 3.17 18.47 23.71
N PRO A 2 2.87 17.37 24.40
CA PRO A 2 3.81 16.29 24.58
C PRO A 2 3.96 15.46 23.30
N THR A 3 5.13 14.87 23.13
CA THR A 3 5.38 13.83 22.14
C THR A 3 5.31 12.47 22.82
N SER A 4 4.73 11.46 22.16
CA SER A 4 4.71 10.10 22.70
C SER A 4 6.12 9.52 22.83
N ALA A 5 6.32 8.71 23.85
CA ALA A 5 7.52 7.89 24.00
C ALA A 5 7.50 6.70 23.04
N ASP A 6 8.62 5.96 22.95
CA ASP A 6 8.76 4.79 22.05
C ASP A 6 7.73 3.67 22.31
N ASP A 7 7.18 3.61 23.53
CA ASP A 7 6.11 2.68 23.94
C ASP A 7 4.69 3.21 23.62
N GLY A 8 4.58 4.38 22.98
CA GLY A 8 3.33 5.04 22.64
C GLY A 8 2.69 5.81 23.81
N SER A 9 3.31 5.80 24.99
CA SER A 9 2.80 6.55 26.14
C SER A 9 3.13 8.05 26.05
N PHE A 10 2.29 8.88 26.62
CA PHE A 10 2.55 10.30 26.82
C PHE A 10 1.90 10.75 28.13
N SER A 11 2.39 11.85 28.68
CA SER A 11 1.81 12.41 29.89
C SER A 11 1.81 13.94 29.88
N PHE A 12 0.76 14.50 30.47
CA PHE A 12 0.72 15.90 30.86
C PHE A 12 0.87 15.98 32.37
N THR A 13 1.77 16.82 32.84
CA THR A 13 1.97 17.08 34.26
C THR A 13 1.53 18.49 34.60
N ASN A 14 1.12 18.71 35.86
CA ASN A 14 0.69 20.01 36.37
C ASN A 14 -0.49 20.61 35.56
N VAL A 15 -1.43 19.76 35.14
CA VAL A 15 -2.65 20.21 34.48
C VAL A 15 -3.54 20.90 35.54
N PRO A 16 -3.91 22.18 35.33
CA PRO A 16 -4.76 22.87 36.30
C PRO A 16 -6.15 22.25 36.43
N TYR A 17 -6.79 22.50 37.57
CA TYR A 17 -8.19 22.18 37.79
C TYR A 17 -9.08 22.74 36.66
N GLY A 18 -10.04 21.98 36.20
CA GLY A 18 -11.03 22.38 35.20
C GLY A 18 -11.26 21.33 34.11
N ASP A 19 -12.01 21.78 33.10
CA ASP A 19 -12.37 20.96 31.94
C ASP A 19 -11.39 21.20 30.78
N TRP A 20 -10.92 20.12 30.22
CA TRP A 20 -9.95 20.08 29.15
C TRP A 20 -10.44 19.21 28.00
N VAL A 21 -9.81 19.33 26.86
CA VAL A 21 -9.97 18.42 25.73
C VAL A 21 -8.61 17.92 25.25
N LEU A 22 -8.55 16.63 24.98
CA LEU A 22 -7.42 16.00 24.32
C LEU A 22 -7.76 15.75 22.86
N LYS A 23 -6.85 16.14 21.97
CA LYS A 23 -6.93 15.89 20.55
C LYS A 23 -5.56 15.49 20.02
N GLU A 24 -5.54 14.47 19.15
CA GLU A 24 -4.33 14.11 18.40
C GLU A 24 -4.06 15.18 17.33
N LEU A 25 -2.81 15.61 17.20
CA LEU A 25 -2.36 16.57 16.20
C LEU A 25 -1.60 15.93 15.06
N GLU A 26 -0.91 14.82 15.34
CA GLU A 26 -0.14 14.03 14.38
C GLU A 26 -0.30 12.56 14.73
N SER A 27 -0.58 11.71 13.74
CA SER A 27 -0.61 10.26 13.89
C SER A 27 0.78 9.66 13.69
N PRO A 28 1.06 8.48 14.25
CA PRO A 28 2.24 7.71 13.87
C PRO A 28 2.22 7.37 12.38
N GLU A 29 3.41 7.15 11.82
CA GLU A 29 3.56 6.76 10.41
C GLU A 29 2.81 5.45 10.11
N GLY A 30 2.06 5.43 9.01
CA GLY A 30 1.22 4.30 8.62
C GLY A 30 -0.13 4.21 9.34
N PHE A 31 -0.49 5.23 10.11
CA PHE A 31 -1.78 5.31 10.79
C PHE A 31 -2.55 6.57 10.37
N ILE A 32 -3.87 6.48 10.48
CA ILE A 32 -4.79 7.58 10.19
C ILE A 32 -4.87 8.49 11.40
N LEU A 33 -4.73 9.81 11.19
CA LEU A 33 -4.94 10.80 12.23
C LEU A 33 -6.38 10.71 12.76
N SER A 34 -6.51 10.56 14.09
CA SER A 34 -7.83 10.58 14.74
C SER A 34 -8.38 12.00 14.82
N ASP A 35 -9.62 12.19 14.44
CA ASP A 35 -10.37 13.44 14.63
C ASP A 35 -11.13 13.48 15.97
N GLU A 36 -11.00 12.44 16.78
CA GLU A 36 -11.63 12.32 18.09
C GLU A 36 -11.16 13.43 19.04
N VAL A 37 -12.12 14.02 19.75
CA VAL A 37 -11.88 15.00 20.80
C VAL A 37 -12.36 14.41 22.12
N ILE A 38 -11.43 14.13 23.03
CA ILE A 38 -11.72 13.47 24.30
C ILE A 38 -11.83 14.53 25.40
N PRO A 39 -12.99 14.66 26.07
CA PRO A 39 -13.12 15.53 27.22
C PRO A 39 -12.39 14.94 28.44
N VAL A 40 -11.69 15.76 29.19
CA VAL A 40 -10.95 15.40 30.41
C VAL A 40 -11.24 16.42 31.48
N THR A 41 -11.70 15.97 32.66
CA THR A 41 -11.95 16.83 33.81
C THR A 41 -10.93 16.53 34.93
N VAL A 42 -10.27 17.58 35.42
CA VAL A 42 -9.36 17.52 36.55
C VAL A 42 -10.04 18.18 37.76
N GLU A 43 -10.39 17.39 38.78
CA GLU A 43 -11.15 17.84 39.95
C GLU A 43 -10.41 17.79 41.24
N GLU A 44 -9.35 16.94 41.33
CA GLU A 44 -8.61 16.69 42.59
C GLU A 44 -7.09 16.86 42.42
N ASP A 45 -6.43 17.32 43.46
CA ASP A 45 -4.98 17.40 43.48
C ASP A 45 -4.35 16.00 43.47
N GLY A 46 -3.36 15.79 42.60
CA GLY A 46 -2.71 14.49 42.41
C GLY A 46 -3.53 13.47 41.64
N GLN A 47 -4.67 13.84 41.05
CA GLN A 47 -5.49 12.97 40.20
C GLN A 47 -4.70 12.52 38.96
N VAL A 48 -4.78 11.22 38.65
CA VAL A 48 -4.29 10.64 37.42
C VAL A 48 -5.48 10.20 36.57
N VAL A 49 -5.61 10.76 35.38
CA VAL A 49 -6.61 10.36 34.39
C VAL A 49 -5.91 9.57 33.31
N GLU A 50 -6.25 8.30 33.16
CA GLU A 50 -5.72 7.45 32.09
C GLU A 50 -6.66 7.47 30.88
N ILE A 51 -6.07 7.72 29.70
CA ILE A 51 -6.77 7.81 28.43
C ILE A 51 -6.05 6.89 27.44
N SER A 52 -6.80 6.08 26.70
CA SER A 52 -6.29 5.26 25.63
C SER A 52 -6.83 5.79 24.30
N LEU A 53 -5.94 6.01 23.34
CA LEU A 53 -6.24 6.38 21.98
C LEU A 53 -5.80 5.25 21.05
N ALA A 54 -6.64 4.91 20.08
CA ALA A 54 -6.32 3.94 19.05
C ALA A 54 -6.40 4.59 17.66
N ASN A 55 -5.37 4.41 16.85
CA ASN A 55 -5.37 4.83 15.45
C ASN A 55 -5.65 3.66 14.53
N GLU A 56 -6.39 3.92 13.47
CA GLU A 56 -6.58 2.97 12.39
C GLU A 56 -5.36 2.95 11.47
N ARG A 57 -5.05 1.77 10.90
CA ARG A 57 -3.94 1.63 9.97
C ARG A 57 -4.31 2.14 8.58
N VAL A 58 -3.32 2.65 7.84
CA VAL A 58 -3.46 3.01 6.44
C VAL A 58 -3.40 1.75 5.57
N TYR A 59 -4.36 1.61 4.66
CA TYR A 59 -4.39 0.58 3.63
C TYR A 59 -4.66 1.21 2.27
N GLY A 60 -4.06 0.65 1.22
CA GLY A 60 -4.32 0.99 -0.17
C GLY A 60 -4.61 -0.24 -1.00
N ASP A 61 -5.01 -0.03 -2.25
CA ASP A 61 -5.30 -1.08 -3.23
C ASP A 61 -4.35 -0.96 -4.41
N LEU A 62 -3.97 -2.09 -5.00
CA LEU A 62 -3.25 -2.15 -6.27
C LEU A 62 -4.20 -2.47 -7.40
N ARG A 63 -4.03 -1.80 -8.53
CA ARG A 63 -4.68 -2.11 -9.79
C ARG A 63 -3.65 -2.12 -10.91
N LEU A 64 -3.85 -3.02 -11.86
CA LEU A 64 -3.02 -3.14 -13.04
C LEU A 64 -3.93 -3.42 -14.25
N THR A 65 -3.75 -2.64 -15.32
CA THR A 65 -4.40 -2.91 -16.61
C THR A 65 -3.40 -3.55 -17.56
N LYS A 66 -3.63 -4.81 -17.91
CA LYS A 66 -2.75 -5.60 -18.78
C LYS A 66 -3.12 -5.40 -20.24
N VAL A 67 -2.17 -4.92 -21.04
CA VAL A 67 -2.39 -4.58 -22.45
C VAL A 67 -1.26 -5.08 -23.37
N ASP A 68 -1.59 -5.20 -24.66
CA ASP A 68 -0.62 -5.43 -25.73
C ASP A 68 0.19 -4.15 -25.98
N LYS A 69 1.53 -4.26 -26.01
CA LYS A 69 2.43 -3.12 -26.21
C LYS A 69 2.21 -2.42 -27.57
N ASP A 70 1.96 -3.19 -28.62
CA ASP A 70 1.76 -2.67 -29.97
C ASP A 70 0.32 -2.19 -30.23
N TYR A 71 -0.63 -2.70 -29.43
CA TYR A 71 -2.06 -2.37 -29.52
C TYR A 71 -2.64 -2.12 -28.10
N PRO A 72 -2.40 -0.95 -27.49
CA PRO A 72 -2.75 -0.70 -26.07
C PRO A 72 -4.25 -0.77 -25.74
N ASP A 73 -5.12 -0.64 -26.74
CA ASP A 73 -6.56 -0.84 -26.55
C ASP A 73 -6.95 -2.32 -26.40
N ASN A 74 -6.02 -3.25 -26.70
CA ASN A 74 -6.22 -4.67 -26.57
C ASN A 74 -5.81 -5.14 -25.18
N LYS A 75 -6.80 -5.38 -24.33
CA LYS A 75 -6.59 -5.94 -22.98
C LYS A 75 -6.28 -7.42 -23.04
N LEU A 76 -5.31 -7.86 -22.23
CA LEU A 76 -4.80 -9.22 -22.22
C LEU A 76 -5.20 -9.94 -20.93
N THR A 77 -5.66 -11.19 -21.06
CA THR A 77 -6.06 -12.08 -19.96
C THR A 77 -5.05 -13.21 -19.76
N GLY A 78 -5.13 -13.89 -18.63
CA GLY A 78 -4.34 -15.09 -18.34
C GLY A 78 -2.90 -14.81 -17.90
N ALA A 79 -2.55 -13.57 -17.58
CA ALA A 79 -1.32 -13.24 -16.86
C ALA A 79 -1.43 -13.64 -15.39
N GLU A 80 -0.30 -13.79 -14.71
CA GLU A 80 -0.23 -13.93 -13.27
C GLU A 80 0.80 -12.95 -12.69
N PHE A 81 0.44 -12.32 -11.58
CA PHE A 81 1.27 -11.35 -10.89
C PHE A 81 1.37 -11.71 -9.41
N GLU A 82 2.57 -11.63 -8.87
CA GLU A 82 2.83 -11.75 -7.44
C GLU A 82 3.14 -10.40 -6.82
N VAL A 83 2.69 -10.22 -5.58
CA VAL A 83 2.93 -9.02 -4.78
C VAL A 83 3.77 -9.37 -3.58
N TYR A 84 4.87 -8.65 -3.37
CA TYR A 84 5.81 -8.84 -2.27
C TYR A 84 5.88 -7.61 -1.40
N ARG A 85 6.05 -7.77 -0.09
CA ARG A 85 6.35 -6.70 0.85
C ARG A 85 7.84 -6.39 0.79
N ASP A 86 8.20 -5.11 0.61
CA ASP A 86 9.56 -4.63 0.88
C ASP A 86 9.80 -4.67 2.40
N THR A 87 10.36 -5.78 2.87
CA THR A 87 10.47 -6.07 4.31
C THR A 87 11.62 -5.30 4.95
N ASN A 88 12.68 -5.03 4.19
CA ASN A 88 13.88 -4.37 4.67
C ASN A 88 13.99 -2.88 4.29
N GLY A 89 13.07 -2.37 3.46
CA GLY A 89 12.99 -0.97 3.04
C GLY A 89 14.08 -0.56 2.04
N ASN A 90 14.73 -1.52 1.37
CA ASN A 90 15.82 -1.24 0.45
C ASN A 90 15.36 -0.84 -0.97
N LYS A 91 14.07 -1.01 -1.28
CA LYS A 91 13.45 -0.75 -2.59
C LYS A 91 13.98 -1.63 -3.73
N GLU A 92 14.49 -2.80 -3.39
CA GLU A 92 14.95 -3.84 -4.32
C GLU A 92 14.32 -5.17 -3.93
N LEU A 93 13.68 -5.86 -4.87
CA LEU A 93 13.08 -7.17 -4.60
C LEU A 93 14.17 -8.22 -4.37
N ASP A 94 14.21 -8.79 -3.18
CA ASP A 94 15.18 -9.79 -2.77
C ASP A 94 14.57 -10.99 -2.03
N GLU A 95 15.41 -11.96 -1.64
CA GLU A 95 14.97 -13.20 -0.97
C GLU A 95 14.38 -12.98 0.44
N GLY A 96 14.60 -11.80 1.04
CA GLY A 96 14.08 -11.43 2.36
C GLY A 96 12.66 -10.88 2.32
N ASP A 97 12.15 -10.60 1.13
CA ASP A 97 10.84 -9.99 0.94
C ASP A 97 9.70 -11.02 1.07
N GLU A 98 8.65 -10.62 1.76
CA GLU A 98 7.50 -11.47 2.03
C GLU A 98 6.51 -11.49 0.87
N LEU A 99 6.18 -12.68 0.37
CA LEU A 99 5.08 -12.84 -0.59
C LEU A 99 3.74 -12.57 0.09
N LEU A 100 3.04 -11.51 -0.34
CA LEU A 100 1.70 -11.17 0.14
C LEU A 100 0.61 -11.99 -0.56
N GLY A 101 0.82 -12.35 -1.83
CA GLY A 101 -0.14 -13.10 -2.64
C GLY A 101 -0.06 -12.75 -4.11
N LYS A 102 -1.16 -13.01 -4.83
CA LYS A 102 -1.31 -12.72 -6.26
C LYS A 102 -2.38 -11.68 -6.50
N LEU A 103 -2.22 -10.86 -7.55
CA LEU A 103 -3.32 -10.05 -8.07
C LEU A 103 -4.39 -10.97 -8.66
N GLU A 104 -5.66 -10.64 -8.43
CA GLU A 104 -6.82 -11.33 -9.02
C GLU A 104 -7.28 -10.62 -10.28
N GLU A 105 -7.55 -11.37 -11.36
CA GLU A 105 -8.19 -10.81 -12.55
C GLU A 105 -9.67 -10.59 -12.27
N THR A 106 -10.06 -9.35 -11.95
CA THR A 106 -11.44 -8.98 -11.59
C THR A 106 -12.33 -8.71 -12.80
N SER A 107 -11.73 -8.35 -13.90
CA SER A 107 -12.37 -8.24 -15.23
C SER A 107 -11.31 -8.36 -16.31
N THR A 108 -11.73 -8.46 -17.58
CA THR A 108 -10.82 -8.66 -18.72
C THR A 108 -9.61 -7.72 -18.68
N GLY A 109 -8.44 -8.27 -18.41
CA GLY A 109 -7.15 -7.57 -18.34
C GLY A 109 -7.02 -6.58 -17.18
N ILE A 110 -7.91 -6.62 -16.18
CA ILE A 110 -7.80 -5.83 -14.95
C ILE A 110 -7.46 -6.76 -13.80
N TYR A 111 -6.34 -6.51 -13.16
CA TYR A 111 -5.80 -7.28 -12.04
C TYR A 111 -5.73 -6.40 -10.80
N GLU A 112 -6.20 -6.90 -9.66
CA GLU A 112 -6.34 -6.11 -8.44
C GLU A 112 -5.94 -6.91 -7.20
N MET A 113 -5.45 -6.20 -6.19
CA MET A 113 -5.32 -6.67 -4.81
C MET A 113 -5.70 -5.53 -3.88
N SER A 114 -6.63 -5.80 -2.96
CA SER A 114 -7.12 -4.80 -2.01
C SER A 114 -6.51 -4.98 -0.63
N HIS A 115 -6.64 -3.93 0.18
CA HIS A 115 -6.33 -3.95 1.61
C HIS A 115 -4.85 -4.25 1.90
N ILE A 116 -3.97 -3.59 1.16
CA ILE A 116 -2.52 -3.69 1.35
C ILE A 116 -2.08 -2.65 2.37
N LEU A 117 -1.42 -3.11 3.44
CA LEU A 117 -0.94 -2.26 4.51
C LEU A 117 0.08 -1.23 4.01
N TYR A 118 0.09 -0.05 4.64
CA TYR A 118 1.11 1.00 4.46
C TYR A 118 2.52 0.45 4.28
N GLY A 119 3.30 1.08 3.41
CA GLY A 119 4.70 0.75 3.13
C GLY A 119 4.94 0.29 1.71
N GLY A 120 6.19 -0.08 1.40
CA GLY A 120 6.64 -0.50 0.08
C GLY A 120 6.17 -1.91 -0.29
N VAL A 121 5.81 -2.09 -1.54
CA VAL A 121 5.52 -3.39 -2.15
C VAL A 121 6.09 -3.47 -3.56
N PHE A 122 6.32 -4.69 -4.04
CA PHE A 122 6.70 -4.98 -5.42
C PHE A 122 5.60 -5.78 -6.11
N VAL A 123 5.38 -5.47 -7.37
CA VAL A 123 4.56 -6.28 -8.28
C VAL A 123 5.45 -6.87 -9.36
N ARG A 124 5.38 -8.17 -9.56
CA ARG A 124 6.15 -8.91 -10.58
C ARG A 124 5.25 -9.84 -11.37
N GLU A 125 5.37 -9.79 -12.69
CA GLU A 125 4.72 -10.77 -13.56
C GLU A 125 5.42 -12.12 -13.43
N THR A 126 4.68 -13.18 -13.15
CA THR A 126 5.19 -14.56 -13.03
C THR A 126 4.77 -15.44 -14.18
N LYS A 127 3.74 -15.00 -14.93
CA LYS A 127 3.28 -15.65 -16.14
C LYS A 127 2.71 -14.61 -17.10
N ALA A 128 3.24 -14.56 -18.32
CA ALA A 128 2.70 -13.73 -19.37
C ALA A 128 1.44 -14.34 -19.99
N PRO A 129 0.55 -13.53 -20.61
CA PRO A 129 -0.51 -14.03 -21.45
C PRO A 129 0.02 -14.93 -22.58
N GLU A 130 -0.80 -15.88 -23.05
CA GLU A 130 -0.42 -16.77 -24.13
C GLU A 130 -0.03 -15.96 -25.39
N GLY A 131 1.15 -16.29 -25.95
CA GLY A 131 1.68 -15.60 -27.12
C GLY A 131 2.45 -14.31 -26.85
N PHE A 132 2.67 -13.98 -25.59
CA PHE A 132 3.42 -12.78 -25.18
C PHE A 132 4.71 -13.14 -24.42
N LEU A 133 5.66 -12.20 -24.41
CA LEU A 133 6.92 -12.32 -23.66
C LEU A 133 6.71 -11.85 -22.22
N LEU A 134 7.29 -12.60 -21.27
CA LEU A 134 7.28 -12.24 -19.85
C LEU A 134 8.09 -10.97 -19.59
N ASP A 135 7.55 -10.09 -18.76
CA ASP A 135 8.32 -9.00 -18.14
C ASP A 135 8.91 -9.51 -16.81
N GLU A 136 10.22 -9.68 -16.76
CA GLU A 136 10.92 -10.22 -15.58
C GLU A 136 11.20 -9.16 -14.50
N ASN A 137 10.88 -7.89 -14.76
CA ASN A 137 11.13 -6.81 -13.81
C ASN A 137 10.12 -6.83 -12.66
N ALA A 138 10.55 -6.29 -11.52
CA ALA A 138 9.69 -5.97 -10.38
C ALA A 138 9.45 -4.45 -10.32
N TYR A 139 8.21 -4.09 -10.03
CA TYR A 139 7.77 -2.69 -9.98
C TYR A 139 7.42 -2.30 -8.57
N TYR A 140 8.12 -1.29 -8.03
CA TYR A 140 7.94 -0.79 -6.68
C TYR A 140 6.77 0.17 -6.60
N VAL A 141 5.93 -0.01 -5.59
CA VAL A 141 4.82 0.88 -5.24
C VAL A 141 4.87 1.16 -3.74
N GLU A 142 4.71 2.41 -3.34
CA GLU A 142 4.66 2.82 -1.94
C GLU A 142 3.23 3.19 -1.54
N ILE A 143 2.64 2.41 -0.65
CA ILE A 143 1.29 2.63 -0.12
C ILE A 143 1.40 3.64 1.02
N THR A 144 0.87 4.85 0.82
CA THR A 144 0.99 5.97 1.78
C THR A 144 -0.33 6.62 2.13
N GLU A 145 -1.36 6.47 1.29
CA GLU A 145 -2.65 7.12 1.47
C GLU A 145 -3.77 6.09 1.66
N ASN A 146 -4.57 6.28 2.71
CA ASN A 146 -5.68 5.37 3.02
C ASN A 146 -6.77 5.40 1.95
N GLY A 147 -7.18 4.21 1.49
CA GLY A 147 -8.24 4.03 0.49
C GLY A 147 -7.86 4.38 -0.95
N LYS A 148 -6.58 4.68 -1.20
CA LYS A 148 -6.12 4.99 -2.55
C LYS A 148 -5.88 3.73 -3.38
N ILE A 149 -6.26 3.80 -4.66
CA ILE A 149 -5.91 2.81 -5.67
C ILE A 149 -4.63 3.26 -6.36
N TYR A 150 -3.62 2.40 -6.33
CA TYR A 150 -2.32 2.61 -6.97
C TYR A 150 -2.29 1.83 -8.27
N GLU A 151 -2.22 2.54 -9.41
CA GLU A 151 -2.07 1.92 -10.73
C GLU A 151 -0.63 1.47 -10.93
N VAL A 152 -0.45 0.20 -11.30
CA VAL A 152 0.87 -0.40 -11.58
C VAL A 152 1.06 -0.47 -13.09
N GLU A 153 2.08 0.25 -13.57
CA GLU A 153 2.38 0.36 -15.00
C GLU A 153 3.87 0.08 -15.24
N ASN A 154 4.19 -0.63 -16.31
CA ASN A 154 5.56 -0.71 -16.82
C ASN A 154 5.82 0.26 -17.98
N GLU A 155 4.76 0.88 -18.50
CA GLU A 155 4.80 1.95 -19.49
C GLU A 155 3.81 3.05 -19.10
N ALA A 156 4.33 4.19 -18.66
CA ALA A 156 3.56 5.27 -18.03
C ALA A 156 2.42 5.79 -18.93
N GLY A 157 1.20 5.81 -18.38
CA GLY A 157 0.00 6.27 -19.06
C GLY A 157 -0.57 5.28 -20.09
N ILE A 158 0.00 4.08 -20.18
CA ILE A 158 -0.45 3.02 -21.08
C ILE A 158 -1.00 1.82 -20.29
N GLY A 159 -0.26 1.40 -19.26
CA GLY A 159 -0.60 0.26 -18.44
C GLY A 159 0.57 -0.71 -18.28
N PHE A 160 0.27 -1.95 -17.94
CA PHE A 160 1.27 -3.02 -17.87
C PHE A 160 1.31 -3.77 -19.21
N THR A 161 2.33 -3.49 -20.02
CA THR A 161 2.44 -3.98 -21.40
C THR A 161 3.27 -5.26 -21.49
N ASN A 162 2.93 -6.16 -22.44
CA ASN A 162 3.87 -7.19 -22.93
C ASN A 162 3.99 -7.09 -24.45
N MET A 163 5.17 -7.49 -24.95
CA MET A 163 5.41 -7.65 -26.39
C MET A 163 4.89 -9.01 -26.86
N ALA A 164 4.23 -9.04 -28.02
CA ALA A 164 3.86 -10.29 -28.67
C ALA A 164 5.10 -11.10 -29.07
N GLN A 165 5.02 -12.42 -28.96
CA GLN A 165 6.04 -13.33 -29.47
C GLN A 165 5.99 -13.31 -31.00
N THR A 166 7.16 -13.16 -31.64
CA THR A 166 7.29 -13.23 -33.09
C THR A 166 8.02 -14.50 -33.49
N ARG A 167 7.59 -15.11 -34.62
CA ARG A 167 8.25 -16.27 -35.19
C ARG A 167 8.53 -16.01 -36.68
N SER A 168 9.70 -16.42 -37.15
CA SER A 168 10.02 -16.40 -38.56
C SER A 168 9.55 -17.70 -39.23
N LEU A 169 8.75 -17.59 -40.28
CA LEU A 169 8.41 -18.71 -41.15
C LEU A 169 9.37 -18.71 -42.37
N ARG A 170 10.06 -19.81 -42.58
CA ARG A 170 10.85 -20.04 -43.81
C ARG A 170 10.10 -21.07 -44.64
N ILE A 171 9.85 -20.71 -45.90
CA ILE A 171 9.29 -21.61 -46.91
C ILE A 171 10.46 -22.00 -47.84
N GLY A 172 10.79 -23.25 -47.87
CA GLY A 172 11.82 -23.83 -48.73
C GLY A 172 11.24 -24.29 -50.05
#